data_65b4119241761380ae5924eb22a45f47
#
_entry.id   65b4119241761380ae5924eb22a45f47
#
_cell.length_a   1.000
_cell.length_b   1.000
_cell.length_c   1.000
_cell.angle_alpha   90.00
_cell.angle_beta   90.00
_cell.angle_gamma   90.00
#
_symmetry.space_group_name_H-M   'P 1'
#
loop_
_entity.id
_entity.type
_entity.pdbx_description
1 polymer ?
#
loop_
_entity_poly.entity_id
_entity_poly.type
_entity_poly.pdbx_seq_one_letter_code
_entity_poly.pdbx_strand_id
1 'polypeptide(L)'
;TRAELAWMWKWWRACRLETYLANRARMQRLAFYSRNRLHQLTADLQLDYDRSPGYMVLLRTDKDQAMVEPGLQVLRDAGVNYRQIDAAAARLIEPALNPDTAFAGAIHLPNDEVGNCRQFALLLKKAAEDLGVKFAFNTTVDRVDLSQGPRVCLTNNVQAQSFDTVVMCAGLASAALLRPLGLTIPLVAVHGYSISAPIREPLNAPRSALMDERYKVAISRLGNRVRVAGSAEIGGDPAAKR
;
A
#
# COMPACT_ATOMS: atom_id res chain seq x y z
N THR A 1 -12.05 21.11 -4.43
CA THR A 1 -13.49 20.93 -4.77
C THR A 1 -14.35 20.77 -3.51
N ARG A 2 -15.69 20.92 -3.64
CA ARG A 2 -16.61 20.64 -2.50
C ARG A 2 -16.50 19.20 -1.98
N ALA A 3 -16.24 18.25 -2.86
CA ALA A 3 -16.08 16.85 -2.47
C ALA A 3 -14.81 16.63 -1.64
N GLU A 4 -13.71 17.27 -1.98
CA GLU A 4 -12.46 17.22 -1.21
C GLU A 4 -12.60 17.86 0.16
N LEU A 5 -13.27 19.02 0.26
CA LEU A 5 -13.55 19.67 1.54
C LEU A 5 -14.44 18.78 2.45
N ALA A 6 -15.48 18.17 1.88
CA ALA A 6 -16.32 17.23 2.61
C ALA A 6 -15.54 15.98 3.07
N TRP A 7 -14.62 15.48 2.25
CA TRP A 7 -13.76 14.38 2.61
C TRP A 7 -12.77 14.78 3.71
N MET A 8 -12.10 15.95 3.60
CA MET A 8 -11.19 16.49 4.62
C MET A 8 -11.89 16.65 5.96
N TRP A 9 -13.14 17.14 5.98
CA TRP A 9 -13.93 17.25 7.20
C TRP A 9 -14.23 15.89 7.83
N LYS A 10 -14.60 14.87 7.02
CA LYS A 10 -14.79 13.49 7.52
C LYS A 10 -13.50 12.91 8.06
N TRP A 11 -12.39 13.12 7.35
CA TRP A 11 -11.07 12.71 7.78
C TRP A 11 -10.68 13.34 9.11
N TRP A 12 -10.85 14.66 9.26
CA TRP A 12 -10.58 15.37 10.51
C TRP A 12 -11.42 14.84 11.67
N ARG A 13 -12.71 14.57 11.46
CA ARG A 13 -13.55 13.93 12.47
C ARG A 13 -13.10 12.53 12.88
N ALA A 14 -12.52 11.79 11.96
CA ALA A 14 -11.97 10.44 12.21
C ALA A 14 -10.63 10.46 12.96
N CYS A 15 -9.97 11.61 13.09
CA CYS A 15 -8.74 11.78 13.87
C CYS A 15 -8.95 11.79 15.40
N ARG A 16 -10.18 11.65 15.90
CA ARG A 16 -10.44 11.45 17.33
C ARG A 16 -9.83 10.14 17.79
N LEU A 17 -9.17 10.15 18.96
CA LEU A 17 -8.40 9.00 19.46
C LEU A 17 -9.21 7.69 19.46
N GLU A 18 -10.43 7.71 19.98
CA GLU A 18 -11.30 6.54 20.04
C GLU A 18 -11.60 5.98 18.63
N THR A 19 -11.97 6.86 17.69
CA THR A 19 -12.24 6.48 16.28
C THR A 19 -10.96 5.95 15.62
N TYR A 20 -9.83 6.59 15.85
CA TYR A 20 -8.54 6.17 15.34
C TYR A 20 -8.18 4.77 15.83
N LEU A 21 -8.27 4.50 17.13
CA LEU A 21 -7.95 3.19 17.72
C LEU A 21 -8.87 2.09 17.18
N ALA A 22 -10.18 2.34 17.08
CA ALA A 22 -11.14 1.40 16.52
C ALA A 22 -10.85 1.08 15.04
N ASN A 23 -10.57 2.11 14.22
CA ASN A 23 -10.25 1.93 12.81
C ASN A 23 -8.90 1.21 12.64
N ARG A 24 -7.91 1.56 13.46
CA ARG A 24 -6.61 0.91 13.43
C ARG A 24 -6.70 -0.59 13.76
N ALA A 25 -7.48 -0.97 14.77
CA ALA A 25 -7.69 -2.38 15.11
C ALA A 25 -8.33 -3.16 13.95
N ARG A 26 -9.27 -2.55 13.22
CA ARG A 26 -9.88 -3.14 12.01
C ARG A 26 -8.85 -3.30 10.90
N MET A 27 -8.07 -2.26 10.63
CA MET A 27 -7.01 -2.27 9.61
C MET A 27 -5.92 -3.29 9.94
N GLN A 28 -5.52 -3.43 11.22
CA GLN A 28 -4.53 -4.39 11.65
C GLN A 28 -4.98 -5.84 11.38
N ARG A 29 -6.25 -6.17 11.68
CA ARG A 29 -6.80 -7.49 11.36
C ARG A 29 -6.76 -7.79 9.86
N LEU A 30 -7.14 -6.79 9.04
CA LEU A 30 -7.10 -6.91 7.59
C LEU A 30 -5.66 -7.07 7.09
N ALA A 31 -4.72 -6.30 7.64
CA ALA A 31 -3.30 -6.38 7.27
C ALA A 31 -2.70 -7.77 7.58
N PHE A 32 -2.97 -8.32 8.75
CA PHE A 32 -2.51 -9.67 9.11
C PHE A 32 -3.13 -10.74 8.22
N TYR A 33 -4.44 -10.66 7.95
CA TYR A 33 -5.10 -11.56 7.02
C TYR A 33 -4.48 -11.46 5.63
N SER A 34 -4.29 -10.25 5.12
CA SER A 34 -3.70 -9.99 3.80
C SER A 34 -2.28 -10.54 3.69
N ARG A 35 -1.42 -10.31 4.69
CA ARG A 35 -0.07 -10.87 4.75
C ARG A 35 -0.08 -12.40 4.70
N ASN A 36 -0.91 -13.02 5.52
CA ASN A 36 -1.00 -14.49 5.57
C ASN A 36 -1.49 -15.05 4.23
N ARG A 37 -2.49 -14.40 3.60
CA ARG A 37 -2.97 -14.80 2.28
C ARG A 37 -1.93 -14.59 1.19
N LEU A 38 -1.16 -13.48 1.25
CA LEU A 38 -0.06 -13.22 0.32
C LEU A 38 0.99 -14.33 0.40
N HIS A 39 1.43 -14.70 1.60
CA HIS A 39 2.42 -15.75 1.80
C HIS A 39 1.88 -17.12 1.34
N GLN A 40 0.63 -17.44 1.66
CA GLN A 40 -0.01 -18.67 1.23
C GLN A 40 -0.10 -18.75 -0.30
N LEU A 41 -0.63 -17.73 -0.97
CA LEU A 41 -0.73 -17.69 -2.42
C LEU A 41 0.66 -17.76 -3.09
N THR A 42 1.64 -17.08 -2.51
CA THR A 42 3.02 -17.13 -3.01
C THR A 42 3.59 -18.55 -2.96
N ALA A 43 3.32 -19.28 -1.87
CA ALA A 43 3.78 -20.66 -1.72
C ALA A 43 2.98 -21.63 -2.60
N ASP A 44 1.64 -21.58 -2.54
CA ASP A 44 0.76 -22.51 -3.25
C ASP A 44 0.90 -22.42 -4.78
N LEU A 45 1.09 -21.21 -5.30
CA LEU A 45 1.22 -20.92 -6.72
C LEU A 45 2.69 -20.76 -7.16
N GLN A 46 3.65 -20.97 -6.27
CA GLN A 46 5.08 -20.85 -6.53
C GLN A 46 5.47 -19.54 -7.22
N LEU A 47 4.92 -18.41 -6.73
CA LEU A 47 5.16 -17.10 -7.32
C LEU A 47 6.55 -16.58 -6.94
N ASP A 48 7.45 -16.47 -7.92
CA ASP A 48 8.80 -15.94 -7.75
C ASP A 48 8.87 -14.47 -8.23
N TYR A 49 8.96 -13.54 -7.29
CA TYR A 49 9.04 -12.09 -7.55
C TYR A 49 10.03 -11.44 -6.60
N ASP A 50 10.57 -10.28 -7.00
CA ASP A 50 11.50 -9.52 -6.19
C ASP A 50 10.86 -9.15 -4.85
N ARG A 51 11.41 -9.66 -3.76
CA ARG A 51 11.01 -9.32 -2.39
C ARG A 51 12.23 -9.37 -1.47
N SER A 52 12.19 -8.59 -0.41
CA SER A 52 13.23 -8.55 0.60
C SER A 52 12.61 -8.46 1.99
N PRO A 53 13.07 -9.26 2.96
CA PRO A 53 12.57 -9.21 4.33
C PRO A 53 13.12 -7.99 5.08
N GLY A 54 12.35 -7.53 6.05
CA GLY A 54 12.71 -6.44 6.93
C GLY A 54 12.20 -5.07 6.46
N TYR A 55 11.91 -4.24 7.45
CA TYR A 55 11.57 -2.84 7.27
C TYR A 55 12.17 -2.02 8.40
N MET A 56 12.72 -0.86 8.08
CA MET A 56 13.36 -0.01 9.07
C MET A 56 12.85 1.43 8.96
N VAL A 57 12.43 2.01 10.07
CA VAL A 57 12.02 3.40 10.18
C VAL A 57 13.14 4.19 10.85
N LEU A 58 13.74 5.12 10.12
CA LEU A 58 14.83 5.97 10.61
C LEU A 58 14.28 7.17 11.38
N LEU A 59 14.80 7.41 12.56
CA LEU A 59 14.47 8.51 13.46
C LEU A 59 15.65 9.47 13.51
N ARG A 60 15.48 10.68 12.99
CA ARG A 60 16.57 11.64 12.83
C ARG A 60 17.03 12.28 14.14
N THR A 61 16.09 12.49 15.07
CA THR A 61 16.34 13.21 16.33
C THR A 61 15.68 12.48 17.52
N ASP A 62 16.13 12.81 18.75
CA ASP A 62 15.47 12.32 19.96
C ASP A 62 14.00 12.75 20.05
N LYS A 63 13.67 13.91 19.48
CA LYS A 63 12.27 14.34 19.37
C LYS A 63 11.46 13.38 18.49
N ASP A 64 12.03 12.90 17.39
CA ASP A 64 11.35 11.93 16.52
C ASP A 64 11.15 10.61 17.28
N GLN A 65 12.14 10.19 18.11
CA GLN A 65 11.99 9.01 18.98
C GLN A 65 10.84 9.17 19.98
N ALA A 66 10.74 10.32 20.63
CA ALA A 66 9.65 10.58 21.58
C ALA A 66 8.28 10.62 20.88
N MET A 67 8.22 11.15 19.66
CA MET A 67 6.97 11.27 18.90
C MET A 67 6.41 9.92 18.42
N VAL A 68 7.24 8.91 18.22
CA VAL A 68 6.77 7.59 17.75
C VAL A 68 6.29 6.68 18.86
N GLU A 69 6.59 6.99 20.13
CA GLU A 69 6.26 6.12 21.28
C GLU A 69 4.77 5.73 21.37
N PRO A 70 3.78 6.63 21.16
CA PRO A 70 2.38 6.23 21.11
C PRO A 70 2.08 5.21 19.99
N GLY A 71 2.79 5.31 18.86
CA GLY A 71 2.70 4.36 17.76
C GLY A 71 3.30 3.00 18.13
N LEU A 72 4.40 2.98 18.85
CA LEU A 72 5.04 1.76 19.33
C LEU A 72 4.16 1.03 20.33
N GLN A 73 3.45 1.75 21.19
CA GLN A 73 2.46 1.13 22.08
C GLN A 73 1.39 0.37 21.29
N VAL A 74 0.90 0.97 20.21
CA VAL A 74 -0.08 0.29 19.35
C VAL A 74 0.49 -0.94 18.65
N LEU A 75 1.79 -0.93 18.29
CA LEU A 75 2.46 -2.12 17.74
C LEU A 75 2.58 -3.23 18.80
N ARG A 76 2.93 -2.87 20.04
CA ARG A 76 2.96 -3.81 21.19
C ARG A 76 1.60 -4.46 21.40
N ASP A 77 0.55 -3.64 21.49
CA ASP A 77 -0.82 -4.11 21.72
C ASP A 77 -1.33 -5.03 20.59
N ALA A 78 -0.83 -4.82 19.36
CA ALA A 78 -1.14 -5.63 18.19
C ALA A 78 -0.24 -6.89 18.05
N GLY A 79 0.70 -7.12 18.96
CA GLY A 79 1.64 -8.25 18.90
C GLY A 79 2.62 -8.18 17.72
N VAL A 80 2.93 -6.98 17.22
CA VAL A 80 3.91 -6.78 16.14
C VAL A 80 5.31 -6.86 16.70
N ASN A 81 6.15 -7.72 16.12
CA ASN A 81 7.56 -7.84 16.50
C ASN A 81 8.34 -6.63 15.93
N TYR A 82 8.88 -5.80 16.80
CA TYR A 82 9.77 -4.71 16.42
C TYR A 82 10.90 -4.54 17.44
N ARG A 83 11.95 -3.82 17.05
CA ARG A 83 13.08 -3.48 17.92
C ARG A 83 13.39 -1.99 17.78
N GLN A 84 13.54 -1.30 18.89
CA GLN A 84 14.18 0.01 18.91
C GLN A 84 15.70 -0.21 18.97
N ILE A 85 16.42 0.38 18.05
CA ILE A 85 17.87 0.19 17.88
C ILE A 85 18.54 1.55 17.72
N ASP A 86 19.79 1.63 18.14
CA ASP A 86 20.64 2.82 17.94
C ASP A 86 21.17 2.89 16.49
N ALA A 87 21.85 3.98 16.18
CA ALA A 87 22.39 4.22 14.86
C ALA A 87 23.48 3.21 14.47
N ALA A 88 24.25 2.69 15.42
CA ALA A 88 25.29 1.70 15.16
C ALA A 88 24.68 0.36 14.77
N ALA A 89 23.72 -0.13 15.56
CA ALA A 89 22.97 -1.36 15.25
C ALA A 89 22.19 -1.24 13.92
N ALA A 90 21.61 -0.07 13.64
CA ALA A 90 20.93 0.17 12.38
C ALA A 90 21.87 0.02 11.17
N ARG A 91 23.11 0.54 11.26
CA ARG A 91 24.13 0.38 10.19
C ARG A 91 24.64 -1.05 10.03
N LEU A 92 24.65 -1.84 11.09
CA LEU A 92 24.98 -3.26 10.99
C LEU A 92 23.91 -4.04 10.20
N ILE A 93 22.64 -3.70 10.39
CA ILE A 93 21.54 -4.30 9.65
C ILE A 93 21.50 -3.77 8.21
N GLU A 94 21.73 -2.47 8.04
CA GLU A 94 21.61 -1.75 6.78
C GLU A 94 22.90 -0.94 6.46
N PRO A 95 23.93 -1.61 5.92
CA PRO A 95 25.21 -0.98 5.68
C PRO A 95 25.21 0.17 4.65
N ALA A 96 24.17 0.26 3.82
CA ALA A 96 23.99 1.37 2.87
C ALA A 96 23.64 2.71 3.54
N LEU A 97 23.37 2.72 4.84
CA LEU A 97 23.19 3.97 5.58
C LEU A 97 24.47 4.76 5.64
N ASN A 98 24.44 5.99 5.11
CA ASN A 98 25.62 6.87 5.09
C ASN A 98 26.21 7.04 6.51
N PRO A 99 27.51 6.69 6.71
CA PRO A 99 28.16 6.81 8.02
C PRO A 99 28.23 8.25 8.53
N ASP A 100 28.33 9.24 7.63
CA ASP A 100 28.48 10.65 7.97
C ASP A 100 27.13 11.31 8.33
N THR A 101 26.03 10.65 8.05
CA THR A 101 24.70 11.18 8.37
C THR A 101 24.30 10.81 9.79
N ALA A 102 24.18 11.80 10.67
CA ALA A 102 23.69 11.59 12.02
C ALA A 102 22.18 11.29 12.02
N PHE A 103 21.80 10.31 12.83
CA PHE A 103 20.41 10.02 13.20
C PHE A 103 20.38 9.39 14.60
N ALA A 104 19.29 9.58 15.33
CA ALA A 104 19.19 9.18 16.75
C ALA A 104 19.01 7.66 16.91
N GLY A 105 18.33 7.01 15.97
CA GLY A 105 18.08 5.58 16.03
C GLY A 105 17.06 5.13 15.00
N ALA A 106 16.61 3.90 15.12
CA ALA A 106 15.63 3.34 14.21
C ALA A 106 14.67 2.35 14.90
N ILE A 107 13.53 2.14 14.25
CA ILE A 107 12.61 1.05 14.57
C ILE A 107 12.78 -0.02 13.48
N HIS A 108 13.23 -1.19 13.87
CA HIS A 108 13.39 -2.32 12.97
C HIS A 108 12.23 -3.31 13.13
N LEU A 109 11.57 -3.64 12.02
CA LEU A 109 10.50 -4.61 11.92
C LEU A 109 10.99 -5.80 11.08
N PRO A 110 11.58 -6.82 11.71
CA PRO A 110 12.24 -7.92 10.98
C PRO A 110 11.28 -8.82 10.22
N ASN A 111 10.00 -8.85 10.63
CA ASN A 111 8.97 -9.70 10.04
C ASN A 111 8.14 -8.98 8.96
N ASP A 112 8.41 -7.71 8.71
CA ASP A 112 7.85 -7.00 7.58
C ASP A 112 8.68 -7.29 6.33
N GLU A 113 8.12 -6.99 5.17
CA GLU A 113 8.79 -7.21 3.88
C GLU A 113 8.41 -6.14 2.87
N VAL A 114 9.22 -6.01 1.85
CA VAL A 114 8.91 -5.24 0.65
C VAL A 114 8.90 -6.16 -0.56
N GLY A 115 7.98 -5.94 -1.49
CA GLY A 115 7.86 -6.75 -2.69
C GLY A 115 7.49 -5.95 -3.93
N ASN A 116 7.86 -6.48 -5.09
CA ASN A 116 7.50 -5.91 -6.38
C ASN A 116 6.04 -6.24 -6.73
N CYS A 117 5.14 -5.34 -6.35
CA CYS A 117 3.70 -5.53 -6.56
C CYS A 117 3.31 -5.75 -8.04
N ARG A 118 4.06 -5.17 -8.99
CA ARG A 118 3.80 -5.37 -10.42
C ARG A 118 4.14 -6.78 -10.87
N GLN A 119 5.31 -7.31 -10.46
CA GLN A 119 5.68 -8.70 -10.77
C GLN A 119 4.69 -9.67 -10.14
N PHE A 120 4.36 -9.49 -8.85
CA PHE A 120 3.36 -10.30 -8.16
C PHE A 120 2.02 -10.32 -8.90
N ALA A 121 1.50 -9.16 -9.29
CA ALA A 121 0.23 -9.06 -10.00
C ALA A 121 0.24 -9.77 -11.37
N LEU A 122 1.37 -9.67 -12.11
CA LEU A 122 1.52 -10.35 -13.40
C LEU A 122 1.60 -11.88 -13.26
N LEU A 123 2.32 -12.36 -12.25
CA LEU A 123 2.41 -13.79 -11.95
C LEU A 123 1.07 -14.34 -11.47
N LEU A 124 0.38 -13.61 -10.58
CA LEU A 124 -0.94 -14.00 -10.10
C LEU A 124 -1.96 -14.03 -11.25
N LYS A 125 -1.90 -13.03 -12.16
CA LYS A 125 -2.72 -13.02 -13.37
C LYS A 125 -2.49 -14.29 -14.19
N LYS A 126 -1.22 -14.64 -14.45
CA LYS A 126 -0.88 -15.84 -15.23
C LYS A 126 -1.42 -17.11 -14.56
N ALA A 127 -1.22 -17.26 -13.25
CA ALA A 127 -1.74 -18.40 -12.51
C ALA A 127 -3.28 -18.47 -12.56
N ALA A 128 -3.96 -17.32 -12.50
CA ALA A 128 -5.41 -17.25 -12.62
C ALA A 128 -5.89 -17.63 -14.03
N GLU A 129 -5.18 -17.22 -15.08
CA GLU A 129 -5.47 -17.63 -16.48
C GLU A 129 -5.34 -19.15 -16.64
N ASP A 130 -4.30 -19.75 -16.06
CA ASP A 130 -4.07 -21.20 -16.10
C ASP A 130 -5.19 -21.99 -15.37
N LEU A 131 -5.86 -21.35 -14.40
CA LEU A 131 -7.04 -21.86 -13.70
C LEU A 131 -8.37 -21.52 -14.41
N GLY A 132 -8.33 -20.95 -15.60
CA GLY A 132 -9.51 -20.66 -16.42
C GLY A 132 -10.16 -19.29 -16.17
N VAL A 133 -9.57 -18.40 -15.39
CA VAL A 133 -10.07 -17.02 -15.21
C VAL A 133 -9.91 -16.24 -16.51
N LYS A 134 -10.99 -15.59 -16.94
CA LYS A 134 -11.00 -14.75 -18.15
C LYS A 134 -10.77 -13.29 -17.79
N PHE A 135 -9.87 -12.64 -18.50
CA PHE A 135 -9.58 -11.21 -18.36
C PHE A 135 -10.07 -10.43 -19.58
N ALA A 136 -10.83 -9.37 -19.36
CA ALA A 136 -11.30 -8.46 -20.40
C ALA A 136 -10.57 -7.11 -20.25
N PHE A 137 -9.32 -7.03 -20.74
CA PHE A 137 -8.56 -5.77 -20.77
C PHE A 137 -9.10 -4.82 -21.85
N ASN A 138 -8.74 -3.53 -21.74
CA ASN A 138 -9.21 -2.47 -22.65
C ASN A 138 -10.74 -2.38 -22.73
N THR A 139 -11.42 -2.81 -21.65
CA THR A 139 -12.87 -2.85 -21.55
C THR A 139 -13.31 -1.92 -20.43
N THR A 140 -14.17 -0.97 -20.75
CA THR A 140 -14.69 -0.02 -19.76
C THR A 140 -16.09 -0.43 -19.33
N VAL A 141 -16.25 -0.60 -18.02
CA VAL A 141 -17.56 -0.81 -17.39
C VAL A 141 -18.24 0.56 -17.23
N ASP A 142 -19.41 0.72 -17.84
CA ASP A 142 -20.24 1.91 -17.72
C ASP A 142 -21.04 1.92 -16.42
N ARG A 143 -21.74 0.84 -16.14
CA ARG A 143 -22.53 0.69 -14.90
C ARG A 143 -22.74 -0.77 -14.51
N VAL A 144 -23.12 -0.97 -13.27
CA VAL A 144 -23.66 -2.23 -12.75
C VAL A 144 -25.17 -2.05 -12.61
N ASP A 145 -25.94 -3.03 -13.09
CA ASP A 145 -27.41 -3.06 -13.02
C ASP A 145 -27.85 -4.26 -12.17
N LEU A 146 -28.68 -4.02 -11.18
CA LEU A 146 -29.19 -5.05 -10.25
C LEU A 146 -30.70 -5.31 -10.43
N SER A 147 -31.34 -4.68 -11.42
CA SER A 147 -32.81 -4.75 -11.58
C SER A 147 -33.34 -6.16 -11.91
N GLN A 148 -32.55 -6.99 -12.53
CA GLN A 148 -32.87 -8.38 -12.89
C GLN A 148 -31.70 -9.33 -12.52
N GLY A 149 -31.07 -9.11 -11.38
CA GLY A 149 -29.85 -9.79 -10.96
C GLY A 149 -28.58 -9.01 -11.35
N PRO A 150 -27.39 -9.47 -10.87
CA PRO A 150 -26.14 -8.76 -11.09
C PRO A 150 -25.73 -8.76 -12.58
N ARG A 151 -25.69 -7.59 -13.20
CA ARG A 151 -25.29 -7.40 -14.60
C ARG A 151 -24.27 -6.30 -14.74
N VAL A 152 -23.32 -6.46 -15.64
CA VAL A 152 -22.30 -5.49 -15.98
C VAL A 152 -22.58 -4.95 -17.38
N CYS A 153 -22.74 -3.63 -17.51
CA CYS A 153 -22.91 -2.93 -18.77
C CYS A 153 -21.58 -2.32 -19.21
N LEU A 154 -21.18 -2.57 -20.44
CA LEU A 154 -19.93 -2.08 -21.02
C LEU A 154 -20.22 -0.84 -21.90
N THR A 155 -19.29 0.10 -21.96
CA THR A 155 -19.46 1.36 -22.72
C THR A 155 -19.76 1.15 -24.21
N ASN A 156 -19.17 0.10 -24.81
CA ASN A 156 -19.30 -0.15 -26.26
C ASN A 156 -20.14 -1.40 -26.57
N ASN A 157 -20.92 -1.91 -25.61
CA ASN A 157 -21.77 -3.09 -25.82
C ASN A 157 -23.19 -2.80 -25.35
N VAL A 158 -24.16 -3.00 -26.23
CA VAL A 158 -25.58 -2.79 -25.94
C VAL A 158 -26.12 -3.88 -24.99
N GLN A 159 -25.53 -5.07 -25.00
CA GLN A 159 -25.98 -6.18 -24.15
C GLN A 159 -25.24 -6.18 -22.81
N ALA A 160 -26.01 -6.10 -21.72
CA ALA A 160 -25.49 -6.31 -20.39
C ALA A 160 -25.12 -7.79 -20.17
N GLN A 161 -23.97 -8.04 -19.56
CA GLN A 161 -23.51 -9.39 -19.21
C GLN A 161 -24.01 -9.75 -17.81
N SER A 162 -24.67 -10.90 -17.67
CA SER A 162 -25.18 -11.42 -16.40
C SER A 162 -24.13 -12.24 -15.68
N PHE A 163 -24.11 -12.12 -14.35
CA PHE A 163 -23.22 -12.86 -13.45
C PHE A 163 -23.98 -13.27 -12.19
N ASP A 164 -23.49 -14.27 -11.48
CA ASP A 164 -24.04 -14.65 -10.16
C ASP A 164 -23.70 -13.61 -9.09
N THR A 165 -22.51 -13.00 -9.22
CA THR A 165 -22.02 -11.98 -8.27
C THR A 165 -21.08 -11.01 -8.97
N VAL A 166 -21.09 -9.75 -8.56
CA VAL A 166 -20.15 -8.71 -9.00
C VAL A 166 -19.35 -8.21 -7.81
N VAL A 167 -18.02 -8.29 -7.90
CA VAL A 167 -17.10 -7.74 -6.88
C VAL A 167 -16.51 -6.44 -7.40
N MET A 168 -16.78 -5.34 -6.69
CA MET A 168 -16.33 -4.00 -7.08
C MET A 168 -14.90 -3.75 -6.61
N CYS A 169 -13.93 -3.79 -7.54
CA CYS A 169 -12.51 -3.55 -7.29
C CYS A 169 -11.93 -2.44 -8.20
N ALA A 170 -12.74 -1.42 -8.54
CA ALA A 170 -12.39 -0.40 -9.53
C ALA A 170 -11.62 0.81 -8.95
N GLY A 171 -11.05 0.72 -7.74
CA GLY A 171 -10.32 1.83 -7.11
C GLY A 171 -11.19 3.08 -6.99
N LEU A 172 -10.69 4.23 -7.45
CA LEU A 172 -11.43 5.51 -7.41
C LEU A 172 -12.74 5.47 -8.21
N ALA A 173 -12.79 4.73 -9.31
CA ALA A 173 -13.99 4.59 -10.13
C ALA A 173 -15.12 3.86 -9.41
N SER A 174 -14.83 3.09 -8.37
CA SER A 174 -15.85 2.41 -7.55
C SER A 174 -16.90 3.36 -6.99
N ALA A 175 -16.52 4.59 -6.62
CA ALA A 175 -17.44 5.57 -6.08
C ALA A 175 -18.50 6.00 -7.11
N ALA A 176 -18.13 6.16 -8.38
CA ALA A 176 -19.05 6.49 -9.46
C ALA A 176 -19.97 5.33 -9.81
N LEU A 177 -19.43 4.11 -9.87
CA LEU A 177 -20.18 2.89 -10.20
C LEU A 177 -21.17 2.48 -9.09
N LEU A 178 -20.86 2.77 -7.82
CA LEU A 178 -21.71 2.42 -6.68
C LEU A 178 -22.83 3.45 -6.40
N ARG A 179 -22.62 4.73 -6.77
CA ARG A 179 -23.59 5.80 -6.50
C ARG A 179 -24.98 5.53 -7.08
N PRO A 180 -25.15 5.06 -8.34
CA PRO A 180 -26.48 4.75 -8.88
C PRO A 180 -27.19 3.60 -8.13
N LEU A 181 -26.41 2.76 -7.43
CA LEU A 181 -26.93 1.67 -6.59
C LEU A 181 -27.29 2.13 -5.14
N GLY A 182 -27.27 3.44 -4.87
CA GLY A 182 -27.56 4.01 -3.55
C GLY A 182 -26.40 3.94 -2.55
N LEU A 183 -25.22 3.47 -2.97
CA LEU A 183 -24.05 3.33 -2.10
C LEU A 183 -23.10 4.51 -2.29
N THR A 184 -22.73 5.16 -1.18
CA THR A 184 -21.78 6.26 -1.17
C THR A 184 -20.55 5.90 -0.35
N ILE A 185 -19.38 5.85 -0.99
CA ILE A 185 -18.09 5.60 -0.35
C ILE A 185 -17.23 6.87 -0.39
N PRO A 186 -16.56 7.25 0.71
CA PRO A 186 -15.78 8.48 0.80
C PRO A 186 -14.36 8.26 0.24
N LEU A 187 -14.22 8.20 -1.08
CA LEU A 187 -12.93 8.11 -1.75
C LEU A 187 -12.51 9.44 -2.35
N VAL A 188 -11.22 9.75 -2.24
CA VAL A 188 -10.57 10.88 -2.92
C VAL A 188 -9.23 10.41 -3.48
N ALA A 189 -8.81 11.02 -4.59
CA ALA A 189 -7.50 10.73 -5.18
C ALA A 189 -6.38 11.28 -4.27
N VAL A 190 -5.36 10.45 -4.05
CA VAL A 190 -4.10 10.86 -3.45
C VAL A 190 -2.99 10.46 -4.41
N HIS A 191 -2.24 11.45 -4.91
CA HIS A 191 -1.12 11.24 -5.80
C HIS A 191 0.16 11.10 -4.99
N GLY A 192 0.89 10.02 -5.24
CA GLY A 192 2.24 9.80 -4.70
C GLY A 192 3.26 9.83 -5.83
N TYR A 193 4.49 10.19 -5.50
CA TYR A 193 5.58 10.31 -6.46
C TYR A 193 6.68 9.30 -6.15
N SER A 194 7.26 8.72 -7.18
CA SER A 194 8.38 7.81 -7.02
C SER A 194 9.30 7.83 -8.21
N ILE A 195 10.58 7.64 -7.93
CA ILE A 195 11.62 7.40 -8.93
C ILE A 195 12.21 6.01 -8.69
N SER A 196 12.72 5.40 -9.76
CA SER A 196 13.43 4.12 -9.68
C SER A 196 14.71 4.19 -10.49
N ALA A 197 15.80 3.71 -9.90
CA ALA A 197 17.11 3.65 -10.55
C ALA A 197 17.70 2.23 -10.47
N PRO A 198 18.51 1.81 -11.45
CA PRO A 198 19.26 0.57 -11.35
C PRO A 198 20.32 0.68 -10.25
N ILE A 199 20.58 -0.41 -9.56
CA ILE A 199 21.66 -0.52 -8.58
C ILE A 199 22.94 -0.79 -9.36
N ARG A 200 23.92 0.12 -9.28
CA ARG A 200 25.25 -0.04 -9.87
C ARG A 200 26.18 -0.79 -8.93
N GLU A 201 26.11 -0.44 -7.64
CA GLU A 201 26.91 -1.04 -6.58
C GLU A 201 25.96 -1.55 -5.49
N PRO A 202 25.91 -2.88 -5.26
CA PRO A 202 24.96 -3.48 -4.32
C PRO A 202 25.05 -2.93 -2.88
N LEU A 203 26.25 -2.52 -2.45
CA LEU A 203 26.49 -1.97 -1.11
C LEU A 203 25.96 -0.53 -0.93
N ASN A 204 25.70 0.18 -2.03
CA ASN A 204 25.13 1.54 -1.99
C ASN A 204 23.60 1.55 -2.04
N ALA A 205 22.98 0.38 -1.96
CA ALA A 205 21.53 0.23 -1.97
C ALA A 205 21.06 -0.46 -0.69
N PRO A 206 19.86 -0.14 -0.18
CA PRO A 206 19.33 -0.83 0.99
C PRO A 206 19.21 -2.33 0.73
N ARG A 207 19.30 -3.12 1.80
CA ARG A 207 19.05 -4.57 1.74
C ARG A 207 17.56 -4.89 1.64
N SER A 208 16.73 -4.03 2.24
CA SER A 208 15.27 -4.19 2.28
C SER A 208 14.55 -2.88 2.01
N ALA A 209 13.72 -2.42 2.93
CA ALA A 209 13.02 -1.14 2.84
C ALA A 209 13.33 -0.26 4.05
N LEU A 210 13.52 1.03 3.77
CA LEU A 210 13.74 2.08 4.74
C LEU A 210 12.63 3.13 4.63
N MET A 211 12.24 3.71 5.76
CA MET A 211 11.43 4.91 5.84
C MET A 211 12.20 5.98 6.59
N ASP A 212 12.42 7.10 5.98
CA ASP A 212 12.84 8.30 6.70
C ASP A 212 11.59 8.98 7.27
N GLU A 213 11.39 8.84 8.59
CA GLU A 213 10.18 9.31 9.25
C GLU A 213 10.01 10.82 9.15
N ARG A 214 11.11 11.57 9.18
CA ARG A 214 11.10 13.03 9.10
C ARG A 214 10.62 13.55 7.75
N TYR A 215 11.12 12.95 6.67
CA TYR A 215 10.81 13.37 5.29
C TYR A 215 9.67 12.58 4.66
N LYS A 216 9.18 11.54 5.33
CA LYS A 216 8.14 10.62 4.81
C LYS A 216 8.52 10.03 3.45
N VAL A 217 9.80 9.67 3.32
CA VAL A 217 10.37 9.08 2.12
C VAL A 217 10.69 7.61 2.36
N ALA A 218 10.09 6.74 1.55
CA ALA A 218 10.38 5.32 1.55
C ALA A 218 11.45 5.00 0.49
N ILE A 219 12.45 4.20 0.86
CA ILE A 219 13.50 3.72 -0.02
C ILE A 219 13.45 2.20 0.01
N SER A 220 13.22 1.57 -1.14
CA SER A 220 13.01 0.13 -1.21
C SER A 220 13.90 -0.50 -2.26
N ARG A 221 14.46 -1.68 -1.94
CA ARG A 221 15.14 -2.53 -2.90
C ARG A 221 14.15 -3.48 -3.57
N LEU A 222 14.12 -3.48 -4.90
CA LEU A 222 13.30 -4.36 -5.72
C LEU A 222 14.23 -5.05 -6.74
N GLY A 223 14.75 -6.22 -6.38
CA GLY A 223 15.77 -6.93 -7.15
C GLY A 223 17.03 -6.09 -7.33
N ASN A 224 17.36 -5.71 -8.57
CA ASN A 224 18.50 -4.88 -8.94
C ASN A 224 18.16 -3.38 -9.08
N ARG A 225 17.04 -2.92 -8.52
CA ARG A 225 16.59 -1.53 -8.57
C ARG A 225 16.34 -1.00 -7.17
N VAL A 226 16.59 0.29 -6.99
CA VAL A 226 16.11 1.07 -5.84
C VAL A 226 14.94 1.91 -6.29
N ARG A 227 13.88 1.91 -5.49
CA ARG A 227 12.75 2.81 -5.63
C ARG A 227 12.72 3.77 -4.44
N VAL A 228 12.69 5.05 -4.74
CA VAL A 228 12.48 6.12 -3.76
C VAL A 228 11.09 6.69 -3.99
N ALA A 229 10.26 6.70 -2.96
CA ALA A 229 8.89 7.15 -3.01
C ALA A 229 8.58 8.08 -1.84
N GLY A 230 7.86 9.15 -2.10
CA GLY A 230 7.46 10.11 -1.08
C GLY A 230 6.44 11.10 -1.61
N SER A 231 6.13 12.08 -0.77
CA SER A 231 5.12 13.10 -1.02
C SER A 231 3.71 12.52 -1.19
N ALA A 232 2.72 13.33 -0.87
CA ALA A 232 1.32 13.01 -1.07
C ALA A 232 0.57 14.29 -1.44
N GLU A 233 -0.12 14.27 -2.57
CA GLU A 233 -0.98 15.36 -3.04
C GLU A 233 -2.43 14.89 -3.05
N ILE A 234 -3.29 15.58 -2.31
CA ILE A 234 -4.72 15.23 -2.20
C ILE A 234 -5.51 15.97 -3.27
N GLY A 235 -6.35 15.24 -4.01
CA GLY A 235 -7.21 15.79 -5.05
C GLY A 235 -6.50 15.91 -6.42
N GLY A 236 -6.99 16.81 -7.26
CA GLY A 236 -6.55 16.97 -8.64
C GLY A 236 -7.22 16.00 -9.61
N ASP A 237 -6.83 16.06 -10.88
CA ASP A 237 -7.32 15.15 -11.91
C ASP A 237 -6.57 13.81 -11.84
N PRO A 238 -7.25 12.69 -11.57
CA PRO A 238 -6.62 11.36 -11.52
C PRO A 238 -5.99 10.94 -12.86
N ALA A 239 -6.43 11.51 -13.98
CA ALA A 239 -5.90 11.23 -15.31
C ALA A 239 -4.70 12.11 -15.68
N ALA A 240 -4.45 13.20 -14.95
CA ALA A 240 -3.32 14.09 -15.22
C ALA A 240 -2.00 13.38 -14.90
N LYS A 241 -1.16 13.23 -15.92
CA LYS A 241 0.25 12.83 -15.73
C LYS A 241 1.03 14.06 -15.27
N ARG A 242 1.73 13.95 -14.17
CA ARG A 242 2.58 14.99 -13.58
C ARG A 242 4.04 14.55 -13.56
#